data_ac679277158cc9aec5d43857d10f43be
#
_entry.id   ac679277158cc9aec5d43857d10f43be
#
_cell.length_a   1.000
_cell.length_b   1.000
_cell.length_c   1.000
_cell.angle_alpha   90.00
_cell.angle_beta   90.00
_cell.angle_gamma   90.00
#
_symmetry.space_group_name_H-M   'P 1'
#
loop_
_entity.id
_entity.type
_entity.pdbx_description
1 polymer ?
#
loop_
_entity_poly.entity_id
_entity_poly.type
_entity_poly.pdbx_seq_one_letter_code
_entity_poly.pdbx_strand_id
1 'polypeptide(L)'
;MRKVYYIYNPKTRTYDRIYPTVRQRAISILRRLFVGMGLGAGSFIILLFIFGSPSEKELRIENARLLAQYNVLSHRLDEALGVMQDIQQRDDNLYRVVLQADPVSDAIRKAGYGGTNRYEQLMDMANAELVMNTTQKMDMLNRQLYIQSKSFDEVVDLCKGCLLYTSPSPRD
;
A
#
# COMPACT_ATOMS: atom_id res chain seq x y z
N MET A 1 17.17 34.46 50.19
CA MET A 1 17.73 35.78 50.53
C MET A 1 16.91 36.87 49.85
N ARG A 2 16.38 37.88 50.59
CA ARG A 2 15.62 38.98 50.04
C ARG A 2 16.60 39.98 49.41
N LYS A 3 16.53 40.22 48.11
CA LYS A 3 17.32 41.25 47.44
C LYS A 3 16.75 42.64 47.82
N VAL A 4 17.56 43.49 48.45
CA VAL A 4 17.23 44.83 48.79
C VAL A 4 17.83 45.76 47.75
N TYR A 5 17.01 46.58 47.13
CA TYR A 5 17.45 47.56 46.13
C TYR A 5 17.59 48.96 46.79
N TYR A 6 18.64 49.65 46.43
CA TYR A 6 18.93 51.01 46.93
C TYR A 6 18.92 51.98 45.74
N ILE A 7 18.24 53.11 45.86
CA ILE A 7 18.35 54.21 44.89
C ILE A 7 19.01 55.39 45.61
N TYR A 8 19.95 56.03 44.92
CA TYR A 8 20.59 57.25 45.39
C TYR A 8 19.65 58.44 45.22
N ASN A 9 19.37 59.17 46.33
CA ASN A 9 18.57 60.38 46.32
C ASN A 9 19.52 61.57 46.25
N PRO A 10 19.57 62.36 45.17
CA PRO A 10 20.49 63.46 45.01
C PRO A 10 20.17 64.66 45.92
N LYS A 11 18.95 64.77 46.47
CA LYS A 11 18.55 65.84 47.34
C LYS A 11 19.00 65.62 48.80
N THR A 12 18.95 64.41 49.29
CA THR A 12 19.34 64.04 50.64
C THR A 12 20.75 63.45 50.74
N ARG A 13 21.43 63.19 49.56
CA ARG A 13 22.74 62.56 49.45
C ARG A 13 22.83 61.18 50.15
N THR A 14 21.69 60.49 50.31
CA THR A 14 21.59 59.21 51.00
C THR A 14 21.00 58.17 50.09
N TYR A 15 21.27 56.87 50.41
CA TYR A 15 20.69 55.76 49.70
C TYR A 15 19.40 55.30 50.37
N ASP A 16 18.26 55.47 49.67
CA ASP A 16 16.96 55.02 50.14
C ASP A 16 16.65 53.59 49.73
N ARG A 17 16.14 52.81 50.68
CA ARG A 17 15.73 51.42 50.42
C ARG A 17 14.39 51.38 49.69
N ILE A 18 14.37 50.73 48.52
CA ILE A 18 13.12 50.52 47.78
C ILE A 18 12.63 49.09 47.96
N TYR A 19 11.42 48.97 48.42
CA TYR A 19 10.71 47.72 48.47
C TYR A 19 9.91 47.58 47.18
N PRO A 20 10.15 46.48 46.34
CA PRO A 20 9.40 46.28 45.11
C PRO A 20 7.92 46.10 45.44
N THR A 21 7.07 46.88 44.80
CA THR A 21 5.61 46.80 44.90
C THR A 21 5.10 45.42 44.52
N VAL A 22 3.98 44.97 45.13
CA VAL A 22 3.37 43.67 44.86
C VAL A 22 3.17 43.45 43.36
N ARG A 23 2.75 44.49 42.63
CA ARG A 23 2.59 44.47 41.16
C ARG A 23 3.89 44.18 40.42
N GLN A 24 5.02 44.77 40.84
CA GLN A 24 6.33 44.51 40.19
C GLN A 24 6.82 43.05 40.44
N ARG A 25 6.53 42.50 41.62
CA ARG A 25 6.83 41.08 41.92
C ARG A 25 5.97 40.16 41.08
N ALA A 26 4.66 40.44 40.96
CA ALA A 26 3.76 39.64 40.11
C ALA A 26 4.20 39.65 38.65
N ILE A 27 4.54 40.83 38.11
CA ILE A 27 5.03 40.94 36.71
C ILE A 27 6.34 40.18 36.51
N SER A 28 7.27 40.23 37.47
CA SER A 28 8.55 39.52 37.35
C SER A 28 8.39 37.98 37.40
N ILE A 29 7.43 37.49 38.21
CA ILE A 29 7.07 36.06 38.28
C ILE A 29 6.40 35.65 36.98
N LEU A 30 5.44 36.41 36.49
CA LEU A 30 4.73 36.15 35.24
C LEU A 30 5.70 36.10 34.05
N ARG A 31 6.64 37.06 33.95
CA ARG A 31 7.68 37.08 32.93
C ARG A 31 8.55 35.81 32.94
N ARG A 32 8.96 35.35 34.14
CA ARG A 32 9.76 34.13 34.29
C ARG A 32 8.96 32.88 33.85
N LEU A 33 7.67 32.86 34.20
CA LEU A 33 6.74 31.79 33.79
C LEU A 33 6.60 31.74 32.27
N PHE A 34 6.42 32.88 31.60
CA PHE A 34 6.34 32.98 30.15
C PHE A 34 7.63 32.53 29.46
N VAL A 35 8.79 32.95 29.97
CA VAL A 35 10.09 32.51 29.41
C VAL A 35 10.28 31.01 29.61
N GLY A 36 9.94 30.46 30.78
CA GLY A 36 10.02 29.01 31.03
C GLY A 36 9.09 28.20 30.14
N MET A 37 7.85 28.67 29.93
CA MET A 37 6.89 28.03 29.05
C MET A 37 7.34 28.09 27.59
N GLY A 38 7.91 29.20 27.11
CA GLY A 38 8.44 29.36 25.77
C GLY A 38 9.63 28.40 25.49
N LEU A 39 10.57 28.31 26.43
CA LEU A 39 11.70 27.38 26.33
C LEU A 39 11.23 25.93 26.39
N GLY A 40 10.26 25.60 27.25
CA GLY A 40 9.68 24.25 27.32
C GLY A 40 8.97 23.83 26.01
N ALA A 41 8.13 24.73 25.47
CA ALA A 41 7.47 24.48 24.20
C ALA A 41 8.46 24.34 23.02
N GLY A 42 9.49 25.24 23.00
CA GLY A 42 10.54 25.14 21.97
C GLY A 42 11.33 23.84 22.02
N SER A 43 11.73 23.39 23.21
CA SER A 43 12.43 22.11 23.37
C SER A 43 11.54 20.92 22.99
N PHE A 44 10.25 20.95 23.28
CA PHE A 44 9.29 19.91 22.90
C PHE A 44 9.12 19.82 21.38
N ILE A 45 9.02 20.97 20.70
CA ILE A 45 8.94 21.00 19.22
C ILE A 45 10.22 20.43 18.60
N ILE A 46 11.40 20.79 19.14
CA ILE A 46 12.67 20.25 18.66
C ILE A 46 12.73 18.71 18.84
N LEU A 47 12.29 18.21 19.99
CA LEU A 47 12.21 16.77 20.25
C LEU A 47 11.27 16.07 19.27
N LEU A 48 10.09 16.65 18.96
CA LEU A 48 9.18 16.10 17.97
C LEU A 48 9.81 16.08 16.57
N PHE A 49 10.60 17.10 16.20
CA PHE A 49 11.30 17.14 14.92
C PHE A 49 12.40 16.08 14.81
N ILE A 50 13.16 15.84 15.89
CA ILE A 50 14.28 14.89 15.91
C ILE A 50 13.78 13.43 15.99
N PHE A 51 12.80 13.18 16.86
CA PHE A 51 12.32 11.82 17.10
C PHE A 51 11.16 11.38 16.19
N GLY A 52 10.57 12.31 15.42
CA GLY A 52 9.37 12.09 14.62
C GLY A 52 8.14 11.81 15.49
N SER A 53 6.95 11.97 14.94
CA SER A 53 5.72 11.58 15.63
C SER A 53 5.66 10.04 15.73
N PRO A 54 5.28 9.47 16.88
CA PRO A 54 5.07 8.02 17.04
C PRO A 54 4.15 7.45 15.96
N SER A 55 3.11 8.19 15.58
CA SER A 55 2.16 7.82 14.52
C SER A 55 2.82 7.73 13.12
N GLU A 56 3.83 8.57 12.84
CA GLU A 56 4.55 8.52 11.57
C GLU A 56 5.39 7.24 11.43
N LYS A 57 5.99 6.78 12.53
CA LYS A 57 6.74 5.52 12.55
C LYS A 57 5.83 4.31 12.35
N GLU A 58 4.67 4.30 12.99
CA GLU A 58 3.66 3.26 12.81
C GLU A 58 3.16 3.20 11.36
N LEU A 59 2.81 4.35 10.78
CA LEU A 59 2.39 4.44 9.38
C LEU A 59 3.48 3.98 8.40
N ARG A 60 4.74 4.29 8.66
CA ARG A 60 5.86 3.81 7.83
C ARG A 60 6.05 2.29 7.92
N ILE A 61 5.92 1.72 9.12
CA ILE A 61 6.00 0.27 9.33
C ILE A 61 4.83 -0.43 8.65
N GLU A 62 3.62 0.13 8.77
CA GLU A 62 2.42 -0.42 8.13
C GLU A 62 2.51 -0.35 6.60
N ASN A 63 2.97 0.77 6.04
CA ASN A 63 3.24 0.89 4.61
C ASN A 63 4.29 -0.11 4.13
N ALA A 64 5.39 -0.29 4.86
CA ALA A 64 6.42 -1.27 4.52
C ALA A 64 5.86 -2.71 4.57
N ARG A 65 4.99 -3.02 5.52
CA ARG A 65 4.31 -4.31 5.62
C ARG A 65 3.35 -4.56 4.47
N LEU A 66 2.56 -3.55 4.10
CA LEU A 66 1.65 -3.64 2.95
C LEU A 66 2.43 -3.85 1.65
N LEU A 67 3.53 -3.12 1.44
CA LEU A 67 4.41 -3.32 0.29
C LEU A 67 4.96 -4.74 0.22
N ALA A 68 5.41 -5.29 1.34
CA ALA A 68 5.90 -6.66 1.41
C ALA A 68 4.79 -7.66 1.05
N GLN A 69 3.55 -7.45 1.53
CA GLN A 69 2.41 -8.29 1.18
C GLN A 69 2.06 -8.23 -0.31
N TYR A 70 2.06 -7.03 -0.92
CA TYR A 70 1.84 -6.87 -2.36
C TYR A 70 2.92 -7.56 -3.19
N ASN A 71 4.19 -7.49 -2.77
CA ASN A 71 5.28 -8.18 -3.45
C ASN A 71 5.10 -9.71 -3.41
N VAL A 72 4.73 -10.24 -2.25
CA VAL A 72 4.43 -11.68 -2.11
C VAL A 72 3.24 -12.07 -2.98
N LEU A 73 2.18 -11.26 -3.00
CA LEU A 73 1.00 -11.51 -3.84
C LEU A 73 1.35 -11.47 -5.33
N SER A 74 2.12 -10.48 -5.76
CA SER A 74 2.58 -10.37 -7.15
C SER A 74 3.38 -11.61 -7.57
N HIS A 75 4.28 -12.10 -6.69
CA HIS A 75 5.06 -13.30 -6.98
C HIS A 75 4.18 -14.57 -7.08
N ARG A 76 3.21 -14.72 -6.18
CA ARG A 76 2.24 -15.82 -6.26
C ARG A 76 1.38 -15.78 -7.52
N LEU A 77 1.04 -14.58 -8.00
CA LEU A 77 0.34 -14.42 -9.28
C LEU A 77 1.22 -14.80 -10.46
N ASP A 78 2.53 -14.51 -10.42
CA ASP A 78 3.46 -14.96 -11.47
C ASP A 78 3.59 -16.49 -11.49
N GLU A 79 3.65 -17.13 -10.34
CA GLU A 79 3.62 -18.60 -10.22
C GLU A 79 2.32 -19.17 -10.79
N ALA A 80 1.17 -18.59 -10.46
CA ALA A 80 -0.14 -19.03 -10.96
C ALA A 80 -0.27 -18.85 -12.49
N LEU A 81 0.27 -17.77 -13.04
CA LEU A 81 0.34 -17.54 -14.49
C LEU A 81 1.24 -18.58 -15.16
N GLY A 82 2.36 -18.95 -14.53
CA GLY A 82 3.23 -20.03 -15.00
C GLY A 82 2.50 -21.38 -15.07
N VAL A 83 1.79 -21.74 -14.00
CA VAL A 83 0.97 -22.97 -13.97
C VAL A 83 -0.13 -22.94 -15.05
N MET A 84 -0.74 -21.77 -15.25
CA MET A 84 -1.75 -21.60 -16.32
C MET A 84 -1.14 -21.83 -17.70
N GLN A 85 0.07 -21.34 -17.94
CA GLN A 85 0.78 -21.57 -19.21
C GLN A 85 1.08 -23.05 -19.42
N ASP A 86 1.48 -23.78 -18.38
CA ASP A 86 1.70 -25.22 -18.44
C ASP A 86 0.40 -25.98 -18.79
N ILE A 87 -0.73 -25.56 -18.21
CA ILE A 87 -2.04 -26.13 -18.52
C ILE A 87 -2.41 -25.87 -19.97
N GLN A 88 -2.21 -24.68 -20.50
CA GLN A 88 -2.45 -24.31 -21.88
C GLN A 88 -1.58 -25.16 -22.83
N GLN A 89 -0.32 -25.35 -22.51
CA GLN A 89 0.59 -26.17 -23.31
C GLN A 89 0.18 -27.64 -23.32
N ARG A 90 -0.33 -28.18 -22.21
CA ARG A 90 -0.88 -29.54 -22.16
C ARG A 90 -2.16 -29.67 -22.99
N ASP A 91 -3.03 -28.65 -22.94
CA ASP A 91 -4.24 -28.62 -23.75
C ASP A 91 -3.89 -28.69 -25.25
N ASP A 92 -2.98 -27.85 -25.71
CA ASP A 92 -2.60 -27.79 -27.11
C ASP A 92 -1.82 -29.02 -27.59
N ASN A 93 -0.85 -29.51 -26.81
CA ASN A 93 0.06 -30.56 -27.26
C ASN A 93 -0.41 -31.98 -26.95
N LEU A 94 -1.36 -32.15 -26.04
CA LEU A 94 -1.82 -33.46 -25.61
C LEU A 94 -3.29 -33.69 -25.96
N TYR A 95 -4.20 -32.93 -25.39
CA TYR A 95 -5.62 -33.17 -25.53
C TYR A 95 -6.10 -32.92 -26.97
N ARG A 96 -5.73 -31.80 -27.56
CA ARG A 96 -6.15 -31.43 -28.90
C ARG A 96 -5.47 -32.28 -29.99
N VAL A 97 -4.22 -32.65 -29.78
CA VAL A 97 -3.52 -33.56 -30.71
C VAL A 97 -4.16 -34.94 -30.70
N VAL A 98 -4.49 -35.51 -29.54
CA VAL A 98 -5.15 -36.81 -29.42
C VAL A 98 -6.55 -36.79 -30.04
N LEU A 99 -7.29 -35.72 -29.91
CA LEU A 99 -8.65 -35.56 -30.43
C LEU A 99 -8.69 -34.98 -31.84
N GLN A 100 -7.53 -34.72 -32.46
CA GLN A 100 -7.39 -34.09 -33.79
C GLN A 100 -8.15 -32.74 -33.89
N ALA A 101 -8.16 -31.96 -32.82
CA ALA A 101 -8.81 -30.66 -32.74
C ALA A 101 -7.77 -29.53 -32.88
N ASP A 102 -8.20 -28.42 -33.45
CA ASP A 102 -7.32 -27.24 -33.58
C ASP A 102 -7.03 -26.60 -32.24
N PRO A 103 -5.78 -26.13 -31.99
CA PRO A 103 -5.43 -25.43 -30.76
C PRO A 103 -6.13 -24.07 -30.66
N VAL A 104 -6.39 -23.63 -29.45
CA VAL A 104 -6.93 -22.28 -29.23
C VAL A 104 -5.91 -21.23 -29.67
N SER A 105 -6.30 -20.36 -30.60
CA SER A 105 -5.37 -19.38 -31.16
C SER A 105 -4.79 -18.45 -30.09
N ASP A 106 -3.49 -18.15 -30.22
CA ASP A 106 -2.78 -17.20 -29.36
C ASP A 106 -3.45 -15.81 -29.34
N ALA A 107 -4.10 -15.42 -30.43
CA ALA A 107 -4.84 -14.17 -30.51
C ALA A 107 -6.01 -14.14 -29.51
N ILE A 108 -6.70 -15.24 -29.30
CA ILE A 108 -7.80 -15.36 -28.33
C ILE A 108 -7.23 -15.34 -26.90
N ARG A 109 -6.14 -16.08 -26.67
CA ARG A 109 -5.48 -16.16 -25.35
C ARG A 109 -4.87 -14.83 -24.91
N LYS A 110 -4.26 -14.11 -25.87
CA LYS A 110 -3.62 -12.80 -25.65
C LYS A 110 -4.52 -11.61 -25.95
N ALA A 111 -5.78 -11.83 -26.38
CA ALA A 111 -6.71 -10.75 -26.65
C ALA A 111 -6.81 -9.86 -25.41
N GLY A 112 -6.22 -8.67 -25.55
CA GLY A 112 -5.96 -7.79 -24.43
C GLY A 112 -7.22 -7.25 -23.77
N TYR A 113 -7.05 -6.77 -22.59
CA TYR A 113 -7.99 -5.86 -21.94
C TYR A 113 -7.90 -4.49 -22.66
N GLY A 114 -8.45 -4.42 -23.89
CA GLY A 114 -8.63 -3.15 -24.58
C GLY A 114 -9.76 -2.41 -23.89
N GLY A 115 -9.48 -1.30 -23.29
CA GLY A 115 -10.48 -0.44 -22.67
C GLY A 115 -9.82 0.61 -21.78
N THR A 116 -10.28 1.81 -21.93
CA THR A 116 -10.08 3.00 -21.13
C THR A 116 -9.72 2.76 -19.67
N ASN A 117 -8.79 3.52 -19.17
CA ASN A 117 -8.45 3.95 -17.79
C ASN A 117 -9.13 3.18 -16.61
N ARG A 118 -9.20 1.84 -16.72
CA ARG A 118 -9.77 1.00 -15.66
C ARG A 118 -9.01 1.14 -14.34
N TYR A 119 -7.75 1.54 -14.43
CA TYR A 119 -6.82 1.68 -13.31
C TYR A 119 -6.57 3.13 -12.90
N GLU A 120 -7.31 4.10 -13.46
CA GLU A 120 -7.14 5.52 -13.15
C GLU A 120 -7.31 5.82 -11.66
N GLN A 121 -8.28 5.16 -11.02
CA GLN A 121 -8.52 5.30 -9.58
C GLN A 121 -7.36 4.78 -8.70
N LEU A 122 -6.50 3.93 -9.27
CA LEU A 122 -5.34 3.37 -8.57
C LEU A 122 -4.11 4.29 -8.69
N MET A 123 -4.11 5.25 -9.62
CA MET A 123 -2.98 6.16 -9.84
C MET A 123 -2.73 7.11 -8.66
N ASP A 124 -3.76 7.45 -7.90
CA ASP A 124 -3.67 8.33 -6.74
C ASP A 124 -3.22 7.61 -5.46
N MET A 125 -3.02 6.30 -5.52
CA MET A 125 -2.61 5.51 -4.35
C MET A 125 -1.10 5.55 -4.13
N ALA A 126 -0.69 5.48 -2.88
CA ALA A 126 0.70 5.19 -2.56
C ALA A 126 1.10 3.85 -3.19
N ASN A 127 2.22 3.84 -3.95
CA ASN A 127 2.68 2.66 -4.70
C ASN A 127 1.75 2.21 -5.84
N ALA A 128 1.13 3.17 -6.51
CA ALA A 128 0.19 2.96 -7.62
C ALA A 128 0.70 1.93 -8.66
N GLU A 129 1.97 1.99 -9.04
CA GLU A 129 2.58 1.07 -10.01
C GLU A 129 2.50 -0.39 -9.57
N LEU A 130 2.83 -0.69 -8.30
CA LEU A 130 2.78 -2.05 -7.77
C LEU A 130 1.34 -2.56 -7.69
N VAL A 131 0.41 -1.73 -7.25
CA VAL A 131 -1.01 -2.07 -7.14
C VAL A 131 -1.60 -2.30 -8.53
N MET A 132 -1.30 -1.43 -9.50
CA MET A 132 -1.75 -1.59 -10.89
C MET A 132 -1.21 -2.88 -11.51
N ASN A 133 0.08 -3.15 -11.37
CA ASN A 133 0.71 -4.35 -11.91
C ASN A 133 0.08 -5.62 -11.32
N THR A 134 -0.12 -5.66 -10.01
CA THR A 134 -0.77 -6.79 -9.33
C THR A 134 -2.20 -6.99 -9.80
N THR A 135 -2.96 -5.91 -9.96
CA THR A 135 -4.35 -5.95 -10.45
C THR A 135 -4.40 -6.41 -11.91
N GLN A 136 -3.49 -5.93 -12.76
CA GLN A 136 -3.39 -6.37 -14.16
C GLN A 136 -3.08 -7.87 -14.27
N LYS A 137 -2.16 -8.38 -13.44
CA LYS A 137 -1.83 -9.83 -13.40
C LYS A 137 -3.04 -10.66 -12.98
N MET A 138 -3.80 -10.20 -11.99
CA MET A 138 -5.02 -10.86 -11.54
C MET A 138 -6.09 -10.90 -12.63
N ASP A 139 -6.30 -9.78 -13.31
CA ASP A 139 -7.24 -9.70 -14.42
C ASP A 139 -6.83 -10.62 -15.59
N MET A 140 -5.54 -10.67 -15.89
CA MET A 140 -4.98 -11.56 -16.90
C MET A 140 -5.22 -13.03 -16.53
N LEU A 141 -4.92 -13.42 -15.29
CA LEU A 141 -5.14 -14.77 -14.79
C LEU A 141 -6.62 -15.16 -14.87
N ASN A 142 -7.52 -14.32 -14.43
CA ASN A 142 -8.96 -14.58 -14.48
C ASN A 142 -9.45 -14.82 -15.90
N ARG A 143 -8.96 -14.04 -16.86
CA ARG A 143 -9.31 -14.22 -18.27
C ARG A 143 -8.76 -15.51 -18.84
N GLN A 144 -7.50 -15.82 -18.57
CA GLN A 144 -6.89 -17.06 -19.04
C GLN A 144 -7.60 -18.29 -18.47
N LEU A 145 -7.99 -18.25 -17.20
CA LEU A 145 -8.81 -19.28 -16.56
C LEU A 145 -10.16 -19.46 -17.28
N TYR A 146 -10.83 -18.36 -17.60
CA TYR A 146 -12.10 -18.42 -18.33
C TYR A 146 -11.94 -19.07 -19.72
N ILE A 147 -10.93 -18.65 -20.48
CA ILE A 147 -10.66 -19.20 -21.82
C ILE A 147 -10.32 -20.69 -21.71
N GLN A 148 -9.49 -21.06 -20.73
CA GLN A 148 -9.09 -22.46 -20.53
C GLN A 148 -10.28 -23.32 -20.07
N SER A 149 -11.17 -22.79 -19.26
CA SER A 149 -12.42 -23.48 -18.89
C SER A 149 -13.26 -23.78 -20.13
N LYS A 150 -13.40 -22.82 -21.04
CA LYS A 150 -14.13 -23.03 -22.31
C LYS A 150 -13.44 -24.01 -23.23
N SER A 151 -12.11 -23.97 -23.30
CA SER A 151 -11.33 -24.98 -24.05
C SER A 151 -11.58 -26.38 -23.51
N PHE A 152 -11.62 -26.58 -22.22
CA PHE A 152 -11.93 -27.88 -21.62
C PHE A 152 -13.38 -28.34 -21.84
N ASP A 153 -14.35 -27.44 -21.89
CA ASP A 153 -15.72 -27.77 -22.26
C ASP A 153 -15.76 -28.39 -23.67
N GLU A 154 -15.03 -27.80 -24.65
CA GLU A 154 -14.89 -28.35 -26.01
C GLU A 154 -14.23 -29.72 -26.02
N VAL A 155 -13.13 -29.90 -25.26
CA VAL A 155 -12.44 -31.20 -25.16
C VAL A 155 -13.37 -32.27 -24.62
N VAL A 156 -14.17 -31.93 -23.59
CA VAL A 156 -15.16 -32.88 -23.02
C VAL A 156 -16.21 -33.28 -24.06
N ASP A 157 -16.70 -32.34 -24.86
CA ASP A 157 -17.71 -32.62 -25.88
C ASP A 157 -17.13 -33.46 -27.04
N LEU A 158 -15.87 -33.22 -27.44
CA LEU A 158 -15.16 -34.05 -28.41
C LEU A 158 -14.96 -35.48 -27.89
N CYS A 159 -14.60 -35.65 -26.61
CA CYS A 159 -14.47 -36.96 -25.98
C CYS A 159 -15.79 -37.72 -25.97
N LYS A 160 -16.93 -37.07 -25.69
CA LYS A 160 -18.26 -37.71 -25.77
C LYS A 160 -18.58 -38.14 -27.17
N GLY A 161 -18.28 -37.32 -28.18
CA GLY A 161 -18.45 -37.66 -29.59
C GLY A 161 -17.65 -38.91 -29.98
N CYS A 162 -16.37 -39.00 -29.60
CA CYS A 162 -15.52 -40.17 -29.86
C CYS A 162 -16.07 -41.45 -29.21
N LEU A 163 -16.57 -41.37 -27.98
CA LEU A 163 -17.15 -42.54 -27.28
C LEU A 163 -18.41 -43.06 -27.96
N LEU A 164 -19.22 -42.19 -28.53
CA LEU A 164 -20.40 -42.60 -29.29
C LEU A 164 -20.06 -43.33 -30.59
N TYR A 165 -18.95 -42.95 -31.25
CA TYR A 165 -18.48 -43.61 -32.47
C TYR A 165 -17.78 -44.96 -32.21
N THR A 166 -17.19 -45.16 -31.03
CA THR A 166 -16.48 -46.40 -30.66
C THR A 166 -17.36 -47.39 -29.92
N SER A 167 -18.59 -47.01 -29.54
CA SER A 167 -19.55 -47.95 -28.98
C SER A 167 -20.03 -48.91 -30.07
N PRO A 168 -19.85 -50.25 -29.91
CA PRO A 168 -20.36 -51.22 -30.90
C PRO A 168 -21.88 -51.04 -31.00
N SER A 169 -22.34 -50.83 -32.24
CA SER A 169 -23.77 -50.85 -32.54
C SER A 169 -24.35 -52.16 -31.98
N PRO A 170 -25.43 -52.16 -31.22
CA PRO A 170 -26.13 -53.39 -30.94
C PRO A 170 -26.70 -53.92 -32.26
N ARG A 171 -25.94 -54.78 -32.90
CA ARG A 171 -26.48 -55.63 -33.97
C ARG A 171 -26.80 -56.95 -33.34
N ASP A 172 -28.07 -57.21 -33.31
CA ASP A 172 -28.80 -58.50 -33.40
C ASP A 172 -28.10 -59.74 -32.87
#